data_2c7923147ef8edc2d5585116017781b1
#
_entry.id   2c7923147ef8edc2d5585116017781b1
#
_cell.length_a   1.000
_cell.length_b   1.000
_cell.length_c   1.000
_cell.angle_alpha   90.00
_cell.angle_beta   90.00
_cell.angle_gamma   90.00
#
_symmetry.space_group_name_H-M   'P 1'
#
loop_
_entity.id
_entity.type
_entity.pdbx_description
1 polymer ?
#
loop_
_entity_poly.entity_id
_entity_poly.type
_entity_poly.pdbx_seq_one_letter_code
_entity_poly.pdbx_strand_id
1 'polypeptide(L)'
;MKTTRDGADDSAAAGNLRDGSAHAAYVRDAANGKAPAELEALVRVLEARGCELVRPNARRGLHPLVMPLAATTTRGEGGEDEEEVYGLMMTEESGGESVMPVVRVRGGVHAALVGKSASEFVHRAIVEEEARSDEERTTVAAAAGAVGVSLHNHGAFTTSGKEFDVYVTTHIGKFPSSMEGLVKRHLDRGDEQSALITCDLYKSTFGEWGAPHVFISDLYGKLGRDEEARDAARHALQTPWSTIGGSEAIERMIRVAGWQGKNVAEIKEVLESRRGPSAAAFDGPKSEKQLAREESELLLDQLAAGEIEAATVNQRLAECYMNAGKPTLAKFIMCGSMPTSA
;
A
#
# COMPACT_ATOMS: atom_id res chain seq x y z
N MET A 1 39.39 -22.28 -20.37
CA MET A 1 38.80 -22.81 -19.15
C MET A 1 38.25 -21.63 -18.38
N LYS A 2 37.06 -21.17 -18.80
CA LYS A 2 36.28 -20.07 -18.21
C LYS A 2 34.83 -20.53 -18.22
N THR A 3 34.04 -20.12 -17.23
CA THR A 3 32.60 -20.24 -17.13
C THR A 3 32.07 -21.55 -16.47
N THR A 4 32.09 -21.58 -15.14
CA THR A 4 31.14 -22.39 -14.35
C THR A 4 30.81 -21.76 -12.99
N ARG A 5 31.24 -20.51 -12.71
CA ARG A 5 30.92 -19.84 -11.44
C ARG A 5 29.67 -18.93 -11.52
N ASP A 6 29.38 -18.33 -12.69
CA ASP A 6 28.28 -17.36 -12.83
C ASP A 6 26.90 -18.02 -12.78
N GLY A 7 26.76 -19.24 -13.32
CA GLY A 7 25.46 -19.92 -13.35
C GLY A 7 24.99 -20.52 -12.02
N ALA A 8 25.91 -20.83 -11.10
CA ALA A 8 25.56 -21.37 -9.79
C ALA A 8 25.13 -20.24 -8.81
N ASP A 9 25.72 -19.06 -8.95
CA ASP A 9 25.42 -17.90 -8.11
C ASP A 9 24.05 -17.29 -8.47
N ASP A 10 23.71 -17.22 -9.76
CA ASP A 10 22.38 -16.80 -10.23
C ASP A 10 21.27 -17.79 -9.85
N SER A 11 21.54 -19.09 -9.88
CA SER A 11 20.57 -20.11 -9.46
C SER A 11 20.30 -20.06 -7.95
N ALA A 12 21.37 -19.89 -7.14
CA ALA A 12 21.23 -19.73 -5.68
C ALA A 12 20.52 -18.43 -5.31
N ALA A 13 20.84 -17.33 -6.01
CA ALA A 13 20.16 -16.06 -5.82
C ALA A 13 18.67 -16.12 -6.18
N ALA A 14 18.33 -16.79 -7.27
CA ALA A 14 16.94 -17.02 -7.66
C ALA A 14 16.19 -17.91 -6.65
N GLY A 15 16.83 -18.94 -6.12
CA GLY A 15 16.26 -19.79 -5.06
C GLY A 15 15.93 -19.01 -3.81
N ASN A 16 16.83 -18.15 -3.36
CA ASN A 16 16.66 -17.30 -2.18
C ASN A 16 15.55 -16.24 -2.34
N LEU A 17 15.21 -15.84 -3.56
CA LEU A 17 14.05 -14.97 -3.82
C LEU A 17 12.74 -15.75 -3.74
N ARG A 18 12.68 -16.96 -4.32
CA ARG A 18 11.47 -17.81 -4.37
C ARG A 18 11.03 -18.34 -3.01
N ASP A 19 11.96 -18.64 -2.12
CA ASP A 19 11.66 -19.07 -0.75
C ASP A 19 11.50 -17.91 0.23
N GLY A 20 11.65 -16.66 -0.24
CA GLY A 20 11.54 -15.46 0.56
C GLY A 20 12.69 -15.23 1.56
N SER A 21 13.72 -16.10 1.58
CA SER A 21 14.79 -16.01 2.57
C SER A 21 15.63 -14.73 2.42
N ALA A 22 15.84 -14.26 1.18
CA ALA A 22 16.51 -12.98 0.93
C ALA A 22 15.74 -11.80 1.52
N HIS A 23 14.42 -11.78 1.38
CA HIS A 23 13.55 -10.74 1.94
C HIS A 23 13.48 -10.83 3.46
N ALA A 24 13.39 -12.05 4.02
CA ALA A 24 13.40 -12.26 5.47
C ALA A 24 14.72 -11.79 6.10
N ALA A 25 15.85 -12.10 5.46
CA ALA A 25 17.15 -11.60 5.89
C ALA A 25 17.22 -10.06 5.84
N TYR A 26 16.72 -9.46 4.77
CA TYR A 26 16.68 -8.01 4.65
C TYR A 26 15.84 -7.33 5.74
N VAL A 27 14.65 -7.85 6.06
CA VAL A 27 13.81 -7.33 7.16
C VAL A 27 14.55 -7.40 8.49
N ARG A 28 15.20 -8.53 8.79
CA ARG A 28 16.00 -8.69 10.01
C ARG A 28 17.15 -7.69 10.07
N ASP A 29 17.90 -7.55 8.98
CA ASP A 29 19.16 -6.80 8.97
C ASP A 29 18.92 -5.29 8.80
N ALA A 30 17.94 -4.88 8.00
CA ALA A 30 17.62 -3.47 7.75
C ALA A 30 16.65 -2.86 8.78
N ALA A 31 15.68 -3.64 9.24
CA ALA A 31 14.60 -3.15 10.08
C ALA A 31 14.59 -3.71 11.51
N ASN A 32 15.57 -4.54 11.88
CA ASN A 32 15.59 -5.28 13.15
C ASN A 32 14.24 -5.99 13.46
N GLY A 33 13.50 -6.33 12.41
CA GLY A 33 12.15 -6.87 12.47
C GLY A 33 12.12 -8.36 12.16
N LYS A 34 10.93 -8.95 12.32
CA LYS A 34 10.62 -10.31 11.93
C LYS A 34 9.77 -10.26 10.67
N ALA A 35 10.18 -10.99 9.64
CA ALA A 35 9.38 -11.14 8.43
C ALA A 35 8.05 -11.87 8.74
N PRO A 36 6.96 -11.58 7.97
CA PRO A 36 5.72 -12.34 8.08
C PRO A 36 5.97 -13.85 7.91
N ALA A 37 5.27 -14.67 8.70
CA ALA A 37 5.39 -16.12 8.64
C ALA A 37 5.03 -16.69 7.25
N GLU A 38 4.09 -16.02 6.57
CA GLU A 38 3.59 -16.40 5.25
C GLU A 38 4.37 -15.78 4.09
N LEU A 39 5.55 -15.17 4.34
CA LEU A 39 6.33 -14.48 3.32
C LEU A 39 6.71 -15.39 2.13
N GLU A 40 7.11 -16.62 2.39
CA GLU A 40 7.39 -17.62 1.34
C GLU A 40 6.16 -17.87 0.46
N ALA A 41 5.00 -18.09 1.08
CA ALA A 41 3.75 -18.30 0.34
C ALA A 41 3.35 -17.06 -0.46
N LEU A 42 3.52 -15.85 0.11
CA LEU A 42 3.25 -14.59 -0.57
C LEU A 42 4.11 -14.43 -1.83
N VAL A 43 5.41 -14.67 -1.73
CA VAL A 43 6.34 -14.54 -2.86
C VAL A 43 6.01 -15.55 -3.96
N ARG A 44 5.75 -16.81 -3.62
CA ARG A 44 5.36 -17.85 -4.57
C ARG A 44 4.01 -17.56 -5.25
N VAL A 45 3.06 -17.01 -4.50
CA VAL A 45 1.75 -16.59 -5.05
C VAL A 45 1.93 -15.42 -6.03
N LEU A 46 2.78 -14.45 -5.75
CA LEU A 46 3.09 -13.36 -6.69
C LEU A 46 3.73 -13.90 -7.98
N GLU A 47 4.70 -14.83 -7.88
CA GLU A 47 5.30 -15.47 -9.04
C GLU A 47 4.26 -16.26 -9.86
N ALA A 48 3.39 -17.05 -9.19
CA ALA A 48 2.31 -17.81 -9.84
C ALA A 48 1.27 -16.90 -10.54
N ARG A 49 1.14 -15.67 -10.10
CA ARG A 49 0.31 -14.63 -10.75
C ARG A 49 1.01 -13.93 -11.92
N GLY A 50 2.22 -14.37 -12.27
CA GLY A 50 2.98 -13.83 -13.41
C GLY A 50 3.83 -12.62 -13.06
N CYS A 51 4.05 -12.31 -11.78
CA CYS A 51 4.96 -11.25 -11.39
C CYS A 51 6.41 -11.74 -11.42
N GLU A 52 7.34 -10.85 -11.79
CA GLU A 52 8.79 -11.09 -11.71
C GLU A 52 9.27 -10.78 -10.29
N LEU A 53 10.01 -11.72 -9.67
CA LEU A 53 10.52 -11.53 -8.31
C LEU A 53 11.65 -10.50 -8.29
N VAL A 54 11.60 -9.59 -7.32
CA VAL A 54 12.53 -8.46 -7.19
C VAL A 54 13.35 -8.59 -5.91
N ARG A 55 14.64 -8.25 -5.98
CA ARG A 55 15.52 -8.25 -4.80
C ARG A 55 15.07 -7.17 -3.79
N PRO A 56 15.12 -7.44 -2.47
CA PRO A 56 14.63 -6.51 -1.44
C PRO A 56 15.39 -5.18 -1.38
N ASN A 57 16.60 -5.11 -1.92
CA ASN A 57 17.40 -3.90 -2.01
C ASN A 57 17.21 -3.11 -3.32
N ALA A 58 16.40 -3.61 -4.26
CA ALA A 58 16.05 -2.90 -5.50
C ALA A 58 15.00 -1.80 -5.23
N ARG A 59 15.40 -0.79 -4.46
CA ARG A 59 14.49 0.25 -3.93
C ARG A 59 14.69 1.63 -4.55
N ARG A 60 15.54 1.72 -5.58
CA ARG A 60 15.80 3.01 -6.24
C ARG A 60 14.54 3.53 -6.92
N GLY A 61 14.11 4.73 -6.57
CA GLY A 61 12.90 5.35 -7.10
C GLY A 61 11.61 4.81 -6.48
N LEU A 62 11.69 3.85 -5.56
CA LEU A 62 10.54 3.31 -4.86
C LEU A 62 10.26 4.08 -3.57
N HIS A 63 9.00 4.04 -3.13
CA HIS A 63 8.57 4.62 -1.86
C HIS A 63 9.51 4.24 -0.71
N PRO A 64 10.04 5.20 0.06
CA PRO A 64 11.10 4.96 1.04
C PRO A 64 10.81 3.92 2.11
N LEU A 65 9.54 3.67 2.40
CA LEU A 65 9.10 2.70 3.41
C LEU A 65 8.66 1.36 2.82
N VAL A 66 8.84 1.10 1.51
CA VAL A 66 8.42 -0.16 0.88
C VAL A 66 9.64 -1.05 0.61
N MET A 67 9.55 -2.32 1.01
CA MET A 67 10.43 -3.39 0.58
C MET A 67 9.79 -4.10 -0.60
N PRO A 68 10.38 -4.06 -1.82
CA PRO A 68 9.81 -4.75 -2.98
C PRO A 68 9.89 -6.27 -2.82
N LEU A 69 8.91 -6.96 -3.38
CA LEU A 69 8.83 -8.42 -3.46
C LEU A 69 8.82 -8.89 -4.92
N ALA A 70 7.97 -8.28 -5.73
CA ALA A 70 7.79 -8.64 -7.13
C ALA A 70 7.28 -7.45 -7.94
N ALA A 71 7.59 -7.44 -9.23
CA ALA A 71 7.12 -6.43 -10.17
C ALA A 71 6.27 -7.07 -11.27
N THR A 72 5.38 -6.30 -11.84
CA THR A 72 4.60 -6.66 -13.02
C THR A 72 4.41 -5.42 -13.89
N THR A 73 4.24 -5.65 -15.19
CA THR A 73 3.91 -4.57 -16.11
C THR A 73 2.44 -4.68 -16.47
N THR A 74 1.71 -3.61 -16.25
CA THR A 74 0.30 -3.50 -16.62
C THR A 74 0.13 -2.42 -17.67
N ARG A 75 -0.88 -2.58 -18.52
CA ARG A 75 -1.20 -1.55 -19.51
C ARG A 75 -2.01 -0.45 -18.80
N GLY A 76 -1.42 0.73 -18.70
CA GLY A 76 -2.05 1.90 -18.11
C GLY A 76 -3.26 2.40 -18.92
N GLU A 77 -4.10 3.24 -18.32
CA GLU A 77 -5.29 3.82 -18.98
C GLU A 77 -4.94 4.63 -20.24
N GLY A 78 -3.72 5.20 -20.33
CA GLY A 78 -3.17 5.88 -21.49
C GLY A 78 -2.60 4.97 -22.60
N GLY A 79 -2.61 3.64 -22.39
CA GLY A 79 -2.07 2.65 -23.33
C GLY A 79 -0.56 2.47 -23.25
N GLU A 80 0.13 3.16 -22.36
CA GLU A 80 1.54 2.96 -22.02
C GLU A 80 1.67 1.82 -20.98
N ASP A 81 2.80 1.10 -21.05
CA ASP A 81 3.11 0.06 -20.10
C ASP A 81 3.56 0.70 -18.77
N GLU A 82 2.84 0.42 -17.70
CA GLU A 82 3.12 0.91 -16.34
C GLU A 82 3.66 -0.22 -15.47
N GLU A 83 4.81 0.02 -14.85
CA GLU A 83 5.38 -0.91 -13.88
C GLU A 83 4.66 -0.78 -12.54
N GLU A 84 4.20 -1.90 -12.00
CA GLU A 84 3.63 -2.02 -10.67
C GLU A 84 4.53 -2.92 -9.81
N VAL A 85 4.84 -2.47 -8.60
CA VAL A 85 5.66 -3.23 -7.64
C VAL A 85 4.82 -3.66 -6.46
N TYR A 86 4.75 -4.96 -6.19
CA TYR A 86 4.22 -5.49 -4.94
C TYR A 86 5.30 -5.51 -3.88
N GLY A 87 4.98 -5.05 -2.68
CA GLY A 87 5.92 -4.96 -1.58
C GLY A 87 5.28 -5.01 -0.21
N LEU A 88 6.12 -5.07 0.81
CA LEU A 88 5.72 -4.91 2.21
C LEU A 88 6.03 -3.48 2.65
N MET A 89 5.05 -2.79 3.21
CA MET A 89 5.23 -1.45 3.74
C MET A 89 5.67 -1.52 5.20
N MET A 90 6.76 -0.82 5.51
CA MET A 90 7.21 -0.63 6.89
C MET A 90 6.31 0.38 7.59
N THR A 91 5.78 0.02 8.75
CA THR A 91 4.97 0.90 9.60
C THR A 91 5.70 1.22 10.90
N GLU A 92 5.25 2.24 11.63
CA GLU A 92 5.84 2.63 12.91
C GLU A 92 5.80 1.50 13.97
N GLU A 93 4.83 0.60 13.86
CA GLU A 93 4.63 -0.53 14.77
C GLU A 93 5.52 -1.74 14.43
N SER A 94 6.28 -1.67 13.33
CA SER A 94 7.04 -2.80 12.78
C SER A 94 8.26 -3.24 13.61
N GLY A 95 8.47 -2.72 14.80
CA GLY A 95 9.57 -3.10 15.71
C GLY A 95 9.34 -4.36 16.55
N GLY A 96 8.16 -4.98 16.45
CA GLY A 96 7.75 -6.19 17.18
C GLY A 96 7.17 -7.25 16.23
N GLU A 97 6.14 -7.95 16.65
CA GLU A 97 5.36 -8.87 15.79
C GLU A 97 4.44 -8.11 14.82
N SER A 98 4.89 -7.05 14.20
CA SER A 98 4.02 -6.19 13.44
C SER A 98 3.67 -6.79 12.08
N VAL A 99 2.41 -6.72 11.79
CA VAL A 99 1.83 -7.09 10.51
C VAL A 99 2.23 -6.03 9.48
N MET A 100 3.13 -6.38 8.55
CA MET A 100 3.49 -5.50 7.45
C MET A 100 2.42 -5.59 6.37
N PRO A 101 1.71 -4.50 6.06
CA PRO A 101 0.72 -4.53 4.99
C PRO A 101 1.38 -4.78 3.63
N VAL A 102 0.69 -5.57 2.81
CA VAL A 102 1.06 -5.78 1.41
C VAL A 102 0.49 -4.62 0.61
N VAL A 103 1.36 -3.95 -0.11
CA VAL A 103 1.01 -2.81 -0.95
C VAL A 103 1.39 -3.06 -2.41
N ARG A 104 0.67 -2.41 -3.30
CA ARG A 104 1.00 -2.30 -4.72
C ARG A 104 1.38 -0.85 -4.99
N VAL A 105 2.59 -0.65 -5.50
CA VAL A 105 3.16 0.68 -5.76
C VAL A 105 3.15 0.96 -7.25
N ARG A 106 2.64 2.13 -7.64
CA ARG A 106 2.64 2.68 -9.00
C ARG A 106 3.44 3.98 -9.04
N GLY A 107 4.01 4.29 -10.20
CA GLY A 107 4.81 5.51 -10.38
C GLY A 107 5.93 5.64 -9.33
N GLY A 108 6.43 4.53 -8.81
CA GLY A 108 7.47 4.46 -7.78
C GLY A 108 7.03 4.80 -6.37
N VAL A 109 6.05 5.70 -6.15
CA VAL A 109 5.77 6.25 -4.82
C VAL A 109 4.33 6.09 -4.34
N HIS A 110 3.37 5.81 -5.23
CA HIS A 110 1.96 5.71 -4.87
C HIS A 110 1.59 4.29 -4.45
N ALA A 111 1.28 4.12 -3.17
CA ALA A 111 1.03 2.83 -2.56
C ALA A 111 -0.48 2.57 -2.37
N ALA A 112 -1.00 1.52 -2.97
CA ALA A 112 -2.35 1.01 -2.75
C ALA A 112 -2.31 -0.20 -1.82
N LEU A 113 -3.14 -0.23 -0.79
CA LEU A 113 -3.26 -1.37 0.11
C LEU A 113 -3.96 -2.53 -0.61
N VAL A 114 -3.29 -3.68 -0.69
CA VAL A 114 -3.83 -4.89 -1.33
C VAL A 114 -4.01 -6.06 -0.35
N GLY A 115 -3.50 -5.93 0.87
CA GLY A 115 -3.73 -6.86 1.99
C GLY A 115 -3.19 -6.26 3.27
N LYS A 116 -3.89 -6.39 4.38
CA LYS A 116 -3.40 -5.93 5.69
C LYS A 116 -2.26 -6.81 6.19
N SER A 117 -2.18 -8.05 5.68
CA SER A 117 -1.11 -9.01 5.97
C SER A 117 -0.82 -9.88 4.77
N ALA A 118 0.32 -10.59 4.81
CA ALA A 118 0.67 -11.62 3.84
C ALA A 118 -0.40 -12.71 3.76
N SER A 119 -0.92 -13.16 4.91
CA SER A 119 -1.99 -14.16 5.01
C SER A 119 -3.27 -13.73 4.31
N GLU A 120 -3.76 -12.50 4.57
CA GLU A 120 -4.96 -11.96 3.89
C GLU A 120 -4.76 -11.88 2.37
N PHE A 121 -3.59 -11.41 1.92
CA PHE A 121 -3.29 -11.32 0.50
C PHE A 121 -3.30 -12.70 -0.17
N VAL A 122 -2.60 -13.69 0.43
CA VAL A 122 -2.53 -15.07 -0.08
C VAL A 122 -3.92 -15.69 -0.14
N HIS A 123 -4.71 -15.59 0.93
CA HIS A 123 -6.07 -16.12 0.97
C HIS A 123 -6.95 -15.51 -0.12
N ARG A 124 -6.92 -14.19 -0.24
CA ARG A 124 -7.66 -13.50 -1.28
C ARG A 124 -7.23 -13.92 -2.69
N ALA A 125 -5.92 -14.06 -2.95
CA ALA A 125 -5.42 -14.45 -4.25
C ALA A 125 -5.90 -15.85 -4.68
N ILE A 126 -6.01 -16.79 -3.74
CA ILE A 126 -6.56 -18.13 -3.98
C ILE A 126 -8.05 -18.04 -4.36
N VAL A 127 -8.83 -17.25 -3.61
CA VAL A 127 -10.27 -17.09 -3.90
C VAL A 127 -10.50 -16.31 -5.21
N GLU A 128 -9.62 -15.37 -5.56
CA GLU A 128 -9.66 -14.69 -6.86
C GLU A 128 -9.40 -15.65 -8.03
N GLU A 129 -8.49 -16.62 -7.86
CA GLU A 129 -8.26 -17.67 -8.87
C GLU A 129 -9.49 -18.54 -9.01
N GLU A 130 -10.08 -19.03 -7.91
CA GLU A 130 -11.31 -19.82 -7.91
C GLU A 130 -12.48 -19.06 -8.56
N ALA A 131 -12.60 -17.76 -8.32
CA ALA A 131 -13.69 -16.93 -8.88
C ALA A 131 -13.58 -16.67 -10.40
N ARG A 132 -12.35 -16.71 -10.96
CA ARG A 132 -12.09 -16.40 -12.38
C ARG A 132 -12.08 -17.64 -13.28
N SER A 133 -11.96 -18.81 -12.71
CA SER A 133 -11.66 -20.03 -13.45
C SER A 133 -12.90 -20.84 -13.67
N ASP A 134 -13.35 -20.98 -14.94
CA ASP A 134 -14.30 -22.01 -15.37
C ASP A 134 -13.65 -23.42 -15.40
N GLU A 135 -12.32 -23.48 -15.30
CA GLU A 135 -11.52 -24.67 -15.19
C GLU A 135 -10.93 -24.77 -13.79
N GLU A 136 -10.71 -25.98 -13.28
CA GLU A 136 -10.07 -26.26 -11.98
C GLU A 136 -8.60 -25.80 -11.94
N ARG A 137 -8.34 -24.51 -12.16
CA ARG A 137 -7.00 -23.95 -12.00
C ARG A 137 -6.71 -23.78 -10.52
N THR A 138 -5.64 -24.43 -10.08
CA THR A 138 -5.15 -24.40 -8.70
C THR A 138 -3.71 -23.90 -8.61
N THR A 139 -3.27 -23.11 -9.60
CA THR A 139 -1.86 -22.68 -9.71
C THR A 139 -1.45 -21.81 -8.52
N VAL A 140 -2.29 -20.85 -8.16
CA VAL A 140 -2.05 -19.96 -7.00
C VAL A 140 -2.18 -20.72 -5.69
N ALA A 141 -3.21 -21.56 -5.56
CA ALA A 141 -3.42 -22.41 -4.39
C ALA A 141 -2.24 -23.38 -4.19
N ALA A 142 -1.76 -24.01 -5.28
CA ALA A 142 -0.59 -24.91 -5.25
C ALA A 142 0.68 -24.14 -4.86
N ALA A 143 0.88 -22.94 -5.39
CA ALA A 143 2.02 -22.09 -5.04
C ALA A 143 2.04 -21.68 -3.56
N ALA A 144 0.86 -21.43 -2.98
CA ALA A 144 0.70 -21.11 -1.56
C ALA A 144 1.01 -22.30 -0.63
N GLY A 145 0.99 -23.53 -1.16
CA GLY A 145 1.37 -24.75 -0.44
C GLY A 145 0.55 -24.99 0.83
N ALA A 146 1.23 -25.41 1.92
CA ALA A 146 0.59 -25.69 3.21
C ALA A 146 -0.16 -24.49 3.79
N VAL A 147 0.32 -23.26 3.56
CA VAL A 147 -0.34 -22.02 3.98
C VAL A 147 -1.68 -21.90 3.25
N GLY A 148 -1.70 -22.09 1.93
CA GLY A 148 -2.92 -22.04 1.14
C GLY A 148 -3.97 -23.04 1.61
N VAL A 149 -3.58 -24.28 1.87
CA VAL A 149 -4.47 -25.32 2.40
C VAL A 149 -5.05 -24.96 3.77
N SER A 150 -4.29 -24.28 4.61
CA SER A 150 -4.77 -23.85 5.93
C SER A 150 -5.74 -22.67 5.85
N LEU A 151 -5.60 -21.82 4.83
CA LEU A 151 -6.40 -20.61 4.67
C LEU A 151 -7.72 -20.87 3.92
N HIS A 152 -7.72 -21.76 2.93
CA HIS A 152 -8.85 -21.95 2.04
C HIS A 152 -9.07 -23.40 1.64
N ASN A 153 -10.30 -23.88 1.74
CA ASN A 153 -10.72 -25.15 1.18
C ASN A 153 -11.18 -24.92 -0.26
N HIS A 154 -10.57 -25.59 -1.21
CA HIS A 154 -10.93 -25.51 -2.62
C HIS A 154 -12.44 -25.78 -2.84
N GLY A 155 -13.09 -24.94 -3.62
CA GLY A 155 -14.54 -25.02 -3.87
C GLY A 155 -15.40 -24.31 -2.80
N ALA A 156 -14.83 -23.81 -1.71
CA ALA A 156 -15.61 -23.15 -0.66
C ALA A 156 -16.26 -21.84 -1.12
N PHE A 157 -15.60 -21.08 -1.98
CA PHE A 157 -16.20 -19.89 -2.58
C PHE A 157 -17.34 -20.29 -3.53
N THR A 158 -17.07 -21.18 -4.49
CA THR A 158 -18.03 -21.63 -5.51
C THR A 158 -19.29 -22.23 -4.88
N THR A 159 -19.12 -23.09 -3.87
CA THR A 159 -20.26 -23.71 -3.17
C THR A 159 -21.05 -22.76 -2.28
N SER A 160 -20.44 -21.63 -1.88
CA SER A 160 -21.12 -20.64 -1.04
C SER A 160 -22.28 -19.93 -1.73
N GLY A 161 -22.27 -19.88 -3.07
CA GLY A 161 -23.23 -19.12 -3.88
C GLY A 161 -23.20 -17.61 -3.64
N LYS A 162 -22.19 -17.11 -2.90
CA LYS A 162 -22.04 -15.69 -2.63
C LYS A 162 -21.29 -15.00 -3.76
N GLU A 163 -21.58 -13.72 -3.95
CA GLU A 163 -20.79 -12.88 -4.82
C GLU A 163 -19.39 -12.63 -4.21
N PHE A 164 -18.39 -12.39 -5.06
CA PHE A 164 -16.99 -12.31 -4.68
C PHE A 164 -16.73 -11.32 -3.53
N ASP A 165 -17.15 -10.06 -3.65
CA ASP A 165 -16.88 -9.05 -2.61
C ASP A 165 -17.57 -9.35 -1.28
N VAL A 166 -18.76 -9.98 -1.32
CA VAL A 166 -19.46 -10.44 -0.12
C VAL A 166 -18.71 -11.58 0.54
N TYR A 167 -18.24 -12.56 -0.26
CA TYR A 167 -17.48 -13.68 0.27
C TYR A 167 -16.17 -13.20 0.89
N VAL A 168 -15.39 -12.40 0.16
CA VAL A 168 -14.12 -11.84 0.64
C VAL A 168 -14.31 -11.09 1.95
N THR A 169 -15.27 -10.16 2.01
CA THR A 169 -15.50 -9.35 3.20
C THR A 169 -15.95 -10.16 4.42
N THR A 170 -16.67 -11.26 4.21
CA THR A 170 -17.24 -12.08 5.30
C THR A 170 -16.34 -13.23 5.76
N HIS A 171 -15.43 -13.74 4.90
CA HIS A 171 -14.63 -14.93 5.19
C HIS A 171 -13.12 -14.69 5.23
N ILE A 172 -12.63 -13.63 4.59
CA ILE A 172 -11.20 -13.34 4.53
C ILE A 172 -10.87 -12.11 5.35
N GLY A 173 -11.46 -10.97 4.97
CA GLY A 173 -11.23 -9.68 5.58
C GLY A 173 -11.75 -8.55 4.71
N LYS A 174 -11.65 -7.33 5.24
CA LYS A 174 -12.05 -6.14 4.49
C LYS A 174 -10.86 -5.65 3.64
N PHE A 175 -11.10 -5.42 2.35
CA PHE A 175 -10.14 -4.87 1.40
C PHE A 175 -10.70 -3.60 0.77
N PRO A 176 -9.89 -2.59 0.44
CA PRO A 176 -10.36 -1.38 -0.21
C PRO A 176 -11.23 -1.67 -1.43
N SER A 177 -10.74 -2.50 -2.36
CA SER A 177 -11.46 -2.85 -3.59
C SER A 177 -12.76 -3.60 -3.35
N SER A 178 -12.84 -4.49 -2.34
CA SER A 178 -14.10 -5.18 -2.02
C SER A 178 -15.12 -4.24 -1.38
N MET A 179 -14.67 -3.27 -0.57
CA MET A 179 -15.56 -2.23 -0.04
C MET A 179 -16.14 -1.36 -1.16
N GLU A 180 -15.29 -0.95 -2.11
CA GLU A 180 -15.73 -0.20 -3.29
C GLU A 180 -16.69 -1.01 -4.18
N GLY A 181 -16.42 -2.31 -4.37
CA GLY A 181 -17.29 -3.22 -5.09
C GLY A 181 -18.68 -3.32 -4.45
N LEU A 182 -18.73 -3.45 -3.11
CA LEU A 182 -19.99 -3.47 -2.36
C LEU A 182 -20.77 -2.15 -2.50
N VAL A 183 -20.09 -0.99 -2.42
CA VAL A 183 -20.75 0.32 -2.61
C VAL A 183 -21.34 0.42 -4.01
N LYS A 184 -20.56 0.11 -5.06
CA LYS A 184 -21.03 0.12 -6.45
C LYS A 184 -22.27 -0.77 -6.63
N ARG A 185 -22.24 -1.97 -6.07
CA ARG A 185 -23.36 -2.92 -6.12
C ARG A 185 -24.63 -2.39 -5.44
N HIS A 186 -24.53 -1.71 -4.30
CA HIS A 186 -25.68 -1.08 -3.67
C HIS A 186 -26.27 0.00 -4.57
N LEU A 187 -25.43 0.83 -5.18
CA LEU A 187 -25.86 1.86 -6.13
C LEU A 187 -26.54 1.28 -7.37
N ASP A 188 -25.98 0.20 -7.95
CA ASP A 188 -26.55 -0.48 -9.13
C ASP A 188 -27.96 -1.03 -8.86
N ARG A 189 -28.28 -1.29 -7.57
CA ARG A 189 -29.61 -1.73 -7.11
C ARG A 189 -30.52 -0.58 -6.69
N GLY A 190 -30.03 0.67 -6.79
CA GLY A 190 -30.74 1.85 -6.34
C GLY A 190 -30.80 2.02 -4.82
N ASP A 191 -30.00 1.25 -4.07
CA ASP A 191 -29.90 1.31 -2.61
C ASP A 191 -28.80 2.28 -2.16
N GLU A 192 -29.07 3.57 -2.31
CA GLU A 192 -28.12 4.64 -1.92
C GLU A 192 -27.84 4.60 -0.40
N GLN A 193 -28.83 4.27 0.43
CA GLN A 193 -28.65 4.22 1.87
C GLN A 193 -27.61 3.18 2.30
N SER A 194 -27.72 1.94 1.79
CA SER A 194 -26.73 0.89 2.06
C SER A 194 -25.37 1.22 1.46
N ALA A 195 -25.30 1.89 0.32
CA ALA A 195 -24.06 2.39 -0.27
C ALA A 195 -23.36 3.36 0.67
N LEU A 196 -24.06 4.36 1.23
CA LEU A 196 -23.52 5.33 2.17
C LEU A 196 -23.07 4.69 3.50
N ILE A 197 -23.85 3.75 4.04
CA ILE A 197 -23.44 2.97 5.24
C ILE A 197 -22.15 2.20 4.96
N THR A 198 -22.04 1.61 3.76
CA THR A 198 -20.81 0.90 3.36
C THR A 198 -19.62 1.85 3.21
N CYS A 199 -19.84 3.08 2.72
CA CYS A 199 -18.82 4.13 2.68
C CYS A 199 -18.33 4.52 4.09
N ASP A 200 -19.23 4.64 5.06
CA ASP A 200 -18.85 4.92 6.45
C ASP A 200 -18.04 3.77 7.07
N LEU A 201 -18.40 2.53 6.76
CA LEU A 201 -17.63 1.36 7.15
C LEU A 201 -16.25 1.34 6.47
N TYR A 202 -16.18 1.70 5.19
CA TYR A 202 -14.93 1.78 4.43
C TYR A 202 -13.99 2.82 5.04
N LYS A 203 -14.49 4.02 5.26
CA LYS A 203 -13.77 5.13 5.88
C LYS A 203 -13.28 4.76 7.30
N SER A 204 -14.13 4.16 8.14
CA SER A 204 -13.75 3.76 9.50
C SER A 204 -12.73 2.61 9.55
N THR A 205 -12.72 1.75 8.53
CA THR A 205 -11.79 0.60 8.45
C THR A 205 -10.41 0.99 7.93
N PHE A 206 -10.34 1.97 7.03
CA PHE A 206 -9.12 2.36 6.30
C PHE A 206 -8.88 3.88 6.33
N GLY A 207 -9.36 4.57 7.36
CA GLY A 207 -9.32 6.04 7.42
C GLY A 207 -7.92 6.67 7.43
N GLU A 208 -6.88 5.88 7.72
CA GLU A 208 -5.47 6.31 7.63
C GLU A 208 -4.92 6.29 6.19
N TRP A 209 -5.68 5.73 5.24
CA TRP A 209 -5.35 5.68 3.82
C TRP A 209 -6.15 6.74 3.06
N GLY A 210 -5.54 7.37 2.05
CA GLY A 210 -6.19 8.39 1.23
C GLY A 210 -7.28 7.83 0.31
N ALA A 211 -7.07 6.64 -0.25
CA ALA A 211 -7.97 6.03 -1.24
C ALA A 211 -9.45 5.96 -0.82
N PRO A 212 -9.84 5.60 0.41
CA PRO A 212 -11.24 5.65 0.84
C PRO A 212 -11.88 7.02 0.71
N HIS A 213 -11.16 8.06 1.10
CA HIS A 213 -11.65 9.43 1.07
C HIS A 213 -11.78 9.95 -0.38
N VAL A 214 -10.85 9.55 -1.25
CA VAL A 214 -10.92 9.84 -2.70
C VAL A 214 -12.15 9.19 -3.30
N PHE A 215 -12.35 7.90 -3.07
CA PHE A 215 -13.52 7.16 -3.57
C PHE A 215 -14.84 7.80 -3.10
N ILE A 216 -14.91 8.19 -1.83
CA ILE A 216 -16.11 8.83 -1.24
C ILE A 216 -16.31 10.24 -1.81
N SER A 217 -15.25 11.01 -2.02
CA SER A 217 -15.32 12.31 -2.67
C SER A 217 -15.89 12.21 -4.09
N ASP A 218 -15.35 11.27 -4.89
CA ASP A 218 -15.80 11.01 -6.25
C ASP A 218 -17.26 10.53 -6.28
N LEU A 219 -17.66 9.71 -5.30
CA LEU A 219 -19.04 9.25 -5.16
C LEU A 219 -20.01 10.40 -4.85
N TYR A 220 -19.69 11.24 -3.86
CA TYR A 220 -20.51 12.40 -3.51
C TYR A 220 -20.64 13.38 -4.68
N GLY A 221 -19.55 13.61 -5.43
CA GLY A 221 -19.62 14.42 -6.65
C GLY A 221 -20.59 13.84 -7.69
N LYS A 222 -20.59 12.52 -7.90
CA LYS A 222 -21.57 11.86 -8.81
C LYS A 222 -23.01 11.92 -8.33
N LEU A 223 -23.22 12.01 -7.01
CA LEU A 223 -24.54 12.17 -6.41
C LEU A 223 -24.99 13.65 -6.32
N GLY A 224 -24.18 14.61 -6.82
CA GLY A 224 -24.47 16.04 -6.75
C GLY A 224 -24.34 16.63 -5.33
N ARG A 225 -23.64 15.95 -4.43
CA ARG A 225 -23.41 16.33 -3.04
C ARG A 225 -22.05 17.02 -2.91
N ASP A 226 -21.93 18.22 -3.51
CA ASP A 226 -20.64 18.90 -3.69
C ASP A 226 -19.95 19.31 -2.39
N GLU A 227 -20.70 19.68 -1.33
CA GLU A 227 -20.11 20.03 -0.04
C GLU A 227 -19.49 18.82 0.64
N GLU A 228 -20.18 17.68 0.65
CA GLU A 228 -19.65 16.42 1.20
C GLU A 228 -18.48 15.89 0.35
N ALA A 229 -18.54 16.05 -0.98
CA ALA A 229 -17.42 15.73 -1.86
C ALA A 229 -16.17 16.55 -1.50
N ARG A 230 -16.37 17.86 -1.26
CA ARG A 230 -15.29 18.78 -0.85
C ARG A 230 -14.71 18.42 0.51
N ASP A 231 -15.55 18.07 1.47
CA ASP A 231 -15.07 17.66 2.80
C ASP A 231 -14.34 16.32 2.74
N ALA A 232 -14.81 15.35 1.97
CA ALA A 232 -14.10 14.09 1.74
C ALA A 232 -12.74 14.33 1.05
N ALA A 233 -12.65 15.23 0.06
CA ALA A 233 -11.40 15.61 -0.57
C ALA A 233 -10.39 16.22 0.42
N ARG A 234 -10.87 17.08 1.31
CA ARG A 234 -10.04 17.67 2.39
C ARG A 234 -9.54 16.60 3.36
N HIS A 235 -10.35 15.60 3.68
CA HIS A 235 -9.93 14.46 4.49
C HIS A 235 -8.88 13.60 3.77
N ALA A 236 -9.02 13.37 2.45
CA ALA A 236 -7.98 12.69 1.67
C ALA A 236 -6.62 13.40 1.78
N LEU A 237 -6.61 14.73 1.71
CA LEU A 237 -5.38 15.53 1.81
C LEU A 237 -4.80 15.61 3.25
N GLN A 238 -5.51 15.12 4.27
CA GLN A 238 -4.99 14.95 5.64
C GLN A 238 -4.26 13.62 5.83
N THR A 239 -4.51 12.63 4.97
CA THR A 239 -3.85 11.32 5.00
C THR A 239 -2.50 11.38 4.26
N PRO A 240 -1.65 10.34 4.35
CA PRO A 240 -0.42 10.28 3.56
C PRO A 240 -0.72 10.32 2.05
N TRP A 241 -0.15 11.28 1.33
CA TRP A 241 -0.50 11.51 -0.09
C TRP A 241 -0.05 10.38 -1.01
N SER A 242 0.94 9.62 -0.62
CA SER A 242 1.33 8.40 -1.33
C SER A 242 0.21 7.35 -1.39
N THR A 243 -0.82 7.45 -0.53
CA THR A 243 -1.96 6.52 -0.46
C THR A 243 -3.24 7.04 -1.13
N ILE A 244 -3.19 8.21 -1.75
CA ILE A 244 -4.34 8.85 -2.43
C ILE A 244 -4.66 8.18 -3.78
N GLY A 245 -3.67 7.52 -4.40
CA GLY A 245 -3.92 6.75 -5.63
C GLY A 245 -3.29 7.32 -6.89
N GLY A 246 -2.32 8.23 -6.76
CA GLY A 246 -1.55 8.77 -7.87
C GLY A 246 -1.60 10.29 -7.96
N SER A 247 -0.70 10.87 -8.75
CA SER A 247 -0.59 12.33 -8.94
C SER A 247 -1.89 12.96 -9.46
N GLU A 248 -2.54 12.33 -10.41
CA GLU A 248 -3.83 12.81 -10.93
C GLU A 248 -4.94 12.84 -9.86
N ALA A 249 -4.97 11.83 -8.98
CA ALA A 249 -5.91 11.79 -7.88
C ALA A 249 -5.59 12.89 -6.85
N ILE A 250 -4.31 13.14 -6.56
CA ILE A 250 -3.88 14.24 -5.69
C ILE A 250 -4.34 15.59 -6.26
N GLU A 251 -4.05 15.87 -7.53
CA GLU A 251 -4.47 17.11 -8.20
C GLU A 251 -5.99 17.27 -8.21
N ARG A 252 -6.73 16.18 -8.43
CA ARG A 252 -8.19 16.18 -8.39
C ARG A 252 -8.70 16.51 -6.99
N MET A 253 -8.12 15.92 -5.94
CA MET A 253 -8.52 16.22 -4.56
C MET A 253 -8.20 17.68 -4.18
N ILE A 254 -7.06 18.22 -4.60
CA ILE A 254 -6.70 19.64 -4.41
C ILE A 254 -7.74 20.54 -5.09
N ARG A 255 -8.18 20.18 -6.29
CA ARG A 255 -9.19 20.93 -7.06
C ARG A 255 -10.55 20.90 -6.36
N VAL A 256 -11.02 19.70 -5.96
CA VAL A 256 -12.31 19.54 -5.27
C VAL A 256 -12.30 20.25 -3.90
N ALA A 257 -11.18 20.21 -3.18
CA ALA A 257 -11.00 20.93 -1.91
C ALA A 257 -11.04 22.46 -2.05
N GLY A 258 -10.87 22.97 -3.28
CA GLY A 258 -10.83 24.42 -3.58
C GLY A 258 -9.45 25.05 -3.29
N TRP A 259 -8.36 24.29 -3.44
CA TRP A 259 -6.99 24.73 -3.10
C TRP A 259 -6.03 24.70 -4.30
N GLN A 260 -6.55 24.91 -5.51
CA GLN A 260 -5.74 24.97 -6.73
C GLN A 260 -4.62 26.00 -6.61
N GLY A 261 -3.46 25.67 -7.14
CA GLY A 261 -2.28 26.55 -7.14
C GLY A 261 -1.50 26.60 -5.83
N LYS A 262 -1.93 25.86 -4.81
CA LYS A 262 -1.16 25.69 -3.56
C LYS A 262 -0.23 24.50 -3.65
N ASN A 263 0.97 24.64 -3.11
CA ASN A 263 1.91 23.54 -2.90
C ASN A 263 1.55 22.72 -1.65
N VAL A 264 2.26 21.59 -1.43
CA VAL A 264 1.99 20.68 -0.30
C VAL A 264 2.09 21.41 1.04
N ALA A 265 3.14 22.20 1.25
CA ALA A 265 3.35 22.91 2.51
C ALA A 265 2.23 23.91 2.81
N GLU A 266 1.81 24.67 1.81
CA GLU A 266 0.68 25.63 1.93
C GLU A 266 -0.64 24.92 2.24
N ILE A 267 -0.87 23.74 1.67
CA ILE A 267 -2.08 22.94 1.96
C ILE A 267 -2.02 22.41 3.40
N LYS A 268 -0.87 21.91 3.86
CA LYS A 268 -0.70 21.49 5.28
C LYS A 268 -0.94 22.62 6.25
N GLU A 269 -0.47 23.85 5.95
CA GLU A 269 -0.73 25.02 6.76
C GLU A 269 -2.23 25.38 6.81
N VAL A 270 -2.93 25.31 5.68
CA VAL A 270 -4.39 25.50 5.62
C VAL A 270 -5.12 24.44 6.45
N LEU A 271 -4.72 23.19 6.38
CA LEU A 271 -5.31 22.11 7.17
C LEU A 271 -5.08 22.31 8.67
N GLU A 272 -3.88 22.70 9.07
CA GLU A 272 -3.54 22.99 10.47
C GLU A 272 -4.36 24.17 11.01
N SER A 273 -4.50 25.26 10.24
CA SER A 273 -5.28 26.43 10.63
C SER A 273 -6.78 26.12 10.84
N ARG A 274 -7.29 25.08 10.18
CA ARG A 274 -8.70 24.65 10.31
C ARG A 274 -8.99 23.80 11.54
N ARG A 275 -7.97 23.26 12.22
CA ARG A 275 -8.16 22.51 13.48
C ARG A 275 -8.75 23.34 14.61
N GLY A 276 -8.78 24.66 14.47
CA GLY A 276 -9.38 25.60 15.39
C GLY A 276 -8.54 25.88 16.65
N PRO A 277 -8.78 27.02 17.33
CA PRO A 277 -7.97 27.45 18.47
C PRO A 277 -8.07 26.52 19.70
N SER A 278 -9.16 25.75 19.82
CA SER A 278 -9.34 24.81 20.93
C SER A 278 -8.41 23.58 20.82
N ALA A 279 -8.11 23.10 19.61
CA ALA A 279 -7.18 21.99 19.42
C ALA A 279 -5.74 22.47 19.61
N ALA A 280 -5.39 23.63 19.05
CA ALA A 280 -4.05 24.21 19.20
C ALA A 280 -3.72 24.62 20.65
N ALA A 281 -4.71 25.04 21.43
CA ALA A 281 -4.52 25.41 22.83
C ALA A 281 -4.36 24.21 23.78
N PHE A 282 -4.84 23.02 23.35
CA PHE A 282 -4.74 21.79 24.15
C PHE A 282 -3.39 21.08 23.98
N ASP A 283 -2.73 21.26 22.83
CA ASP A 283 -1.51 20.51 22.50
C ASP A 283 -0.21 21.16 23.04
N GLY A 284 -0.25 22.41 23.50
CA GLY A 284 0.95 23.12 23.95
C GLY A 284 2.01 23.31 22.82
N PRO A 285 3.22 23.77 23.14
CA PRO A 285 4.29 23.85 22.15
C PRO A 285 4.74 22.45 21.71
N LYS A 286 4.81 22.21 20.39
CA LYS A 286 5.22 20.94 19.80
C LYS A 286 6.65 20.58 20.26
N SER A 287 6.85 19.34 20.66
CA SER A 287 8.17 18.81 20.99
C SER A 287 9.03 18.64 19.71
N GLU A 288 10.35 18.59 19.87
CA GLU A 288 11.29 18.33 18.76
C GLU A 288 10.94 17.03 18.01
N LYS A 289 10.49 15.99 18.74
CA LYS A 289 10.06 14.72 18.14
C LYS A 289 8.81 14.88 17.27
N GLN A 290 7.86 15.68 17.71
CA GLN A 290 6.64 15.97 16.93
C GLN A 290 6.97 16.78 15.68
N LEU A 291 7.83 17.79 15.79
CA LEU A 291 8.27 18.58 14.63
C LEU A 291 9.02 17.70 13.61
N ALA A 292 9.92 16.83 14.06
CA ALA A 292 10.63 15.91 13.19
C ALA A 292 9.70 14.90 12.50
N ARG A 293 8.65 14.44 13.20
CA ARG A 293 7.63 13.57 12.61
C ARG A 293 6.83 14.31 11.53
N GLU A 294 6.34 15.50 11.82
CA GLU A 294 5.60 16.33 10.86
C GLU A 294 6.45 16.66 9.63
N GLU A 295 7.75 16.93 9.82
CA GLU A 295 8.66 17.12 8.70
C GLU A 295 8.82 15.85 7.86
N SER A 296 8.90 14.66 8.48
CA SER A 296 8.96 13.40 7.74
C SER A 296 7.70 13.13 6.92
N GLU A 297 6.52 13.44 7.48
CA GLU A 297 5.23 13.34 6.79
C GLU A 297 5.16 14.33 5.62
N LEU A 298 5.59 15.58 5.81
CA LEU A 298 5.65 16.60 4.77
C LEU A 298 6.55 16.16 3.60
N LEU A 299 7.74 15.62 3.89
CA LEU A 299 8.67 15.15 2.85
C LEU A 299 8.08 13.99 2.03
N LEU A 300 7.37 13.05 2.67
CA LEU A 300 6.69 11.96 1.96
C LEU A 300 5.55 12.48 1.09
N ASP A 301 4.80 13.48 1.54
CA ASP A 301 3.71 14.07 0.78
C ASP A 301 4.24 14.90 -0.40
N GLN A 302 5.33 15.65 -0.23
CA GLN A 302 6.02 16.36 -1.31
C GLN A 302 6.57 15.39 -2.36
N LEU A 303 7.10 14.23 -1.92
CA LEU A 303 7.55 13.17 -2.81
C LEU A 303 6.38 12.61 -3.62
N ALA A 304 5.24 12.34 -2.98
CA ALA A 304 4.04 11.84 -3.65
C ALA A 304 3.42 12.86 -4.61
N ALA A 305 3.53 14.14 -4.31
CA ALA A 305 3.10 15.23 -5.19
C ALA A 305 4.07 15.53 -6.34
N GLY A 306 5.26 14.89 -6.35
CA GLY A 306 6.30 15.16 -7.34
C GLY A 306 7.04 16.48 -7.16
N GLU A 307 6.93 17.12 -5.99
CA GLU A 307 7.65 18.38 -5.68
C GLU A 307 9.14 18.13 -5.38
N ILE A 308 9.49 16.91 -4.94
CA ILE A 308 10.86 16.48 -4.66
C ILE A 308 11.13 15.10 -5.24
N GLU A 309 12.39 14.78 -5.50
CA GLU A 309 12.80 13.50 -6.07
C GLU A 309 13.15 12.48 -4.99
N ALA A 310 12.80 11.20 -5.21
CA ALA A 310 13.12 10.09 -4.31
C ALA A 310 14.62 9.95 -4.01
N ALA A 311 15.48 10.27 -4.99
CA ALA A 311 16.92 10.17 -4.82
C ALA A 311 17.49 11.15 -3.78
N THR A 312 16.82 12.30 -3.58
CA THR A 312 17.30 13.38 -2.71
C THR A 312 16.70 13.36 -1.32
N VAL A 313 15.56 12.67 -1.14
CA VAL A 313 14.77 12.73 0.10
C VAL A 313 15.27 11.77 1.18
N ASN A 314 15.87 10.63 0.81
CA ASN A 314 16.12 9.52 1.73
C ASN A 314 16.99 9.90 2.92
N GLN A 315 18.06 10.67 2.70
CA GLN A 315 18.95 11.08 3.80
C GLN A 315 18.20 11.96 4.80
N ARG A 316 17.53 13.02 4.30
CA ARG A 316 16.80 13.96 5.16
C ARG A 316 15.65 13.25 5.90
N LEU A 317 14.94 12.36 5.19
CA LEU A 317 13.87 11.56 5.78
C LEU A 317 14.38 10.64 6.91
N ALA A 318 15.55 10.01 6.72
CA ALA A 318 16.18 9.20 7.76
C ALA A 318 16.57 10.04 8.98
N GLU A 319 17.11 11.25 8.78
CA GLU A 319 17.42 12.20 9.85
C GLU A 319 16.15 12.59 10.63
N CYS A 320 15.06 12.90 9.95
CA CYS A 320 13.77 13.19 10.57
C CYS A 320 13.28 12.01 11.42
N TYR A 321 13.33 10.77 10.91
CA TYR A 321 12.93 9.60 11.69
C TYR A 321 13.83 9.34 12.89
N MET A 322 15.15 9.58 12.78
CA MET A 322 16.05 9.51 13.94
C MET A 322 15.64 10.51 15.02
N ASN A 323 15.39 11.75 14.64
CA ASN A 323 14.98 12.82 15.56
C ASN A 323 13.57 12.58 16.14
N ALA A 324 12.68 11.95 15.37
CA ALA A 324 11.36 11.52 15.83
C ALA A 324 11.41 10.30 16.79
N GLY A 325 12.60 9.73 17.03
CA GLY A 325 12.78 8.54 17.87
C GLY A 325 12.37 7.23 17.19
N LYS A 326 12.48 7.17 15.85
CA LYS A 326 12.14 6.01 15.00
C LYS A 326 13.39 5.45 14.28
N PRO A 327 14.45 5.02 15.02
CA PRO A 327 15.72 4.61 14.42
C PRO A 327 15.61 3.41 13.47
N THR A 328 14.62 2.55 13.66
CA THR A 328 14.36 1.38 12.79
C THR A 328 13.96 1.82 11.39
N LEU A 329 13.05 2.79 11.27
CA LEU A 329 12.65 3.33 9.97
C LEU A 329 13.80 4.08 9.29
N ALA A 330 14.55 4.87 10.05
CA ALA A 330 15.73 5.56 9.53
C ALA A 330 16.76 4.58 8.95
N LYS A 331 17.08 3.51 9.70
CA LYS A 331 17.99 2.45 9.23
C LYS A 331 17.46 1.77 7.97
N PHE A 332 16.16 1.44 7.94
CA PHE A 332 15.53 0.81 6.78
C PHE A 332 15.66 1.68 5.53
N ILE A 333 15.40 2.98 5.62
CA ILE A 333 15.53 3.92 4.50
C ILE A 333 16.97 3.95 3.99
N MET A 334 17.96 4.06 4.88
CA MET A 334 19.38 4.15 4.51
C MET A 334 19.92 2.86 3.89
N CYS A 335 19.45 1.68 4.31
CA CYS A 335 19.83 0.40 3.69
C CYS A 335 19.41 0.30 2.20
N GLY A 336 18.34 0.98 1.79
CA GLY A 336 17.90 1.04 0.39
C GLY A 336 18.67 2.07 -0.46
N SER A 337 19.45 2.96 0.18
CA SER A 337 20.18 4.04 -0.51
C SER A 337 21.63 3.69 -0.80
N MET A 338 22.15 2.59 -0.26
CA MET A 338 23.53 2.17 -0.49
C MET A 338 23.67 1.61 -1.91
N PRO A 339 24.67 2.10 -2.70
CA PRO A 339 24.97 1.48 -3.98
C PRO A 339 25.32 0.00 -3.72
N THR A 340 24.71 -0.90 -4.47
CA THR A 340 25.13 -2.30 -4.51
C THR A 340 26.60 -2.32 -4.88
N SER A 341 27.48 -2.66 -3.92
CA SER A 341 28.87 -3.02 -4.23
C SER A 341 28.80 -4.20 -5.19
N ALA A 342 29.27 -3.92 -6.41
CA ALA A 342 29.36 -4.88 -7.52
C ALA A 342 30.20 -6.09 -7.15
#